data_99cb62cc082807a6d3d99d8208e55a96
#
_entry.id   99cb62cc082807a6d3d99d8208e55a96
#
_cell.length_a   1.000
_cell.length_b   1.000
_cell.length_c   1.000
_cell.angle_alpha   90.00
_cell.angle_beta   90.00
_cell.angle_gamma   90.00
#
_symmetry.space_group_name_H-M   'P 1'
#
loop_
_entity.id
_entity.type
_entity.pdbx_description
1 polymer ?
#
loop_
_entity_poly.entity_id
_entity_poly.type
_entity_poly.pdbx_seq_one_letter_code
_entity_poly.pdbx_strand_id
1 'polypeptide(L)'
;MMSAYDWTEIEARAREAGVDFFISKPIFQSVVQDVLLKATRRRQSAATLPVQKEDFAGRRILLVEDNEINMEIARTLLEFRNASVDGACNGQQAVEMFRSSPQNHYDAVLMDVRMPVMDGIAATQAIRGLDRADAATVPILAMTANAFAEDIERSRKAGMNEHLAKPIEPETLYARLASYFR
;
A
#
# COMPACT_ATOMS: atom_id res chain seq x y z
N MET A 1 -6.70 38.44 -25.04
CA MET A 1 -6.81 38.45 -23.56
C MET A 1 -7.85 37.41 -23.19
N MET A 2 -7.44 36.22 -22.80
CA MET A 2 -8.36 35.24 -22.22
C MET A 2 -8.36 35.47 -20.72
N SER A 3 -9.49 35.95 -20.18
CA SER A 3 -9.69 36.13 -18.75
C SER A 3 -9.67 34.76 -18.10
N ALA A 4 -8.84 34.61 -17.08
CA ALA A 4 -8.93 33.46 -16.16
C ALA A 4 -10.35 33.54 -15.54
N TYR A 5 -11.22 32.62 -15.92
CA TYR A 5 -12.47 32.41 -15.20
C TYR A 5 -12.12 32.13 -13.74
N ASP A 6 -12.71 32.88 -12.83
CA ASP A 6 -12.51 32.69 -11.40
C ASP A 6 -13.22 31.37 -10.98
N TRP A 7 -12.47 30.29 -11.08
CA TRP A 7 -12.96 28.91 -10.79
C TRP A 7 -13.51 28.82 -9.38
N THR A 8 -12.97 29.58 -8.45
CA THR A 8 -13.33 29.59 -7.03
C THR A 8 -14.78 30.07 -6.81
N GLU A 9 -15.23 31.07 -7.54
CA GLU A 9 -16.59 31.59 -7.43
C GLU A 9 -17.62 30.63 -8.04
N ILE A 10 -17.27 29.99 -9.16
CA ILE A 10 -18.13 28.97 -9.80
C ILE A 10 -18.26 27.75 -8.90
N GLU A 11 -17.17 27.30 -8.27
CA GLU A 11 -17.18 26.16 -7.35
C GLU A 11 -18.05 26.44 -6.13
N ALA A 12 -17.97 27.61 -5.52
CA ALA A 12 -18.76 27.98 -4.36
C ALA A 12 -20.27 27.95 -4.67
N ARG A 13 -20.70 28.60 -5.78
CA ARG A 13 -22.11 28.63 -6.23
C ARG A 13 -22.64 27.23 -6.59
N ALA A 14 -21.80 26.38 -7.18
CA ALA A 14 -22.20 25.02 -7.51
C ALA A 14 -22.35 24.15 -6.26
N ARG A 15 -21.51 24.34 -5.23
CA ARG A 15 -21.68 23.66 -3.92
C ARG A 15 -22.96 24.08 -3.21
N GLU A 16 -23.31 25.38 -3.25
CA GLU A 16 -24.59 25.88 -2.73
C GLU A 16 -25.80 25.28 -3.47
N ALA A 17 -25.65 25.01 -4.77
CA ALA A 17 -26.66 24.35 -5.59
C ALA A 17 -26.72 22.81 -5.40
N GLY A 18 -25.91 22.24 -4.50
CA GLY A 18 -25.92 20.82 -4.18
C GLY A 18 -24.97 19.95 -5.04
N VAL A 19 -23.97 20.55 -5.70
CA VAL A 19 -22.94 19.79 -6.43
C VAL A 19 -21.86 19.35 -5.46
N ASP A 20 -21.71 18.04 -5.27
CA ASP A 20 -20.75 17.46 -4.33
C ASP A 20 -19.34 17.27 -4.92
N PHE A 21 -19.24 17.04 -6.22
CA PHE A 21 -17.96 16.73 -6.89
C PHE A 21 -17.83 17.45 -8.23
N PHE A 22 -16.57 17.79 -8.57
CA PHE A 22 -16.20 18.46 -9.82
C PHE A 22 -15.20 17.60 -10.58
N ILE A 23 -15.36 17.53 -11.91
CA ILE A 23 -14.44 16.84 -12.80
C ILE A 23 -13.99 17.82 -13.86
N SER A 24 -12.68 18.05 -13.96
CA SER A 24 -12.09 18.89 -15.00
C SER A 24 -12.03 18.14 -16.35
N LYS A 25 -12.25 18.88 -17.45
CA LYS A 25 -11.99 18.34 -18.80
C LYS A 25 -10.48 18.51 -19.13
N PRO A 26 -9.86 17.54 -19.81
CA PRO A 26 -10.40 16.30 -20.39
C PRO A 26 -10.71 15.23 -19.32
N ILE A 27 -11.83 14.50 -19.53
CA ILE A 27 -12.31 13.49 -18.58
C ILE A 27 -11.58 12.17 -18.88
N PHE A 28 -10.73 11.74 -17.95
CA PHE A 28 -10.08 10.42 -17.98
C PHE A 28 -10.87 9.42 -17.15
N GLN A 29 -10.87 8.15 -17.58
CA GLN A 29 -11.60 7.08 -16.91
C GLN A 29 -11.19 6.93 -15.43
N SER A 30 -9.91 7.12 -15.11
CA SER A 30 -9.38 7.10 -13.74
C SER A 30 -10.00 8.19 -12.84
N VAL A 31 -10.17 9.41 -13.39
CA VAL A 31 -10.76 10.53 -12.64
C VAL A 31 -12.24 10.28 -12.34
N VAL A 32 -12.98 9.68 -13.28
CA VAL A 32 -14.38 9.30 -13.05
C VAL A 32 -14.48 8.21 -11.99
N GLN A 33 -13.63 7.20 -12.04
CA GLN A 33 -13.59 6.13 -11.03
C GLN A 33 -13.29 6.68 -9.64
N ASP A 34 -12.33 7.58 -9.51
CA ASP A 34 -11.98 8.24 -8.24
C ASP A 34 -13.15 9.04 -7.65
N VAL A 35 -13.85 9.79 -8.49
CA VAL A 35 -15.00 10.60 -8.05
C VAL A 35 -16.16 9.70 -7.63
N LEU A 36 -16.44 8.62 -8.37
CA LEU A 36 -17.46 7.65 -8.02
C LEU A 36 -17.15 6.92 -6.71
N LEU A 37 -15.90 6.53 -6.50
CA LEU A 37 -15.46 5.92 -5.25
C LEU A 37 -15.60 6.89 -4.06
N LYS A 38 -15.24 8.16 -4.23
CA LYS A 38 -15.45 9.19 -3.20
C LYS A 38 -16.93 9.44 -2.92
N ALA A 39 -17.78 9.42 -3.94
CA ALA A 39 -19.23 9.61 -3.79
C ALA A 39 -19.89 8.44 -3.06
N THR A 40 -19.48 7.19 -3.34
CA THR A 40 -20.00 6.00 -2.64
C THR A 40 -19.49 5.92 -1.21
N ARG A 41 -18.25 6.29 -0.93
CA ARG A 41 -17.69 6.36 0.45
C ARG A 41 -18.42 7.39 1.31
N ARG A 42 -18.79 8.54 0.78
CA ARG A 42 -19.53 9.58 1.52
C ARG A 42 -20.92 9.10 1.98
N ARG A 43 -21.58 8.22 1.23
CA ARG A 43 -22.83 7.59 1.64
C ARG A 43 -22.67 6.52 2.73
N GLN A 44 -21.50 5.89 2.81
CA GLN A 44 -21.19 4.89 3.86
C GLN A 44 -20.63 5.56 5.13
N SER A 45 -20.08 6.77 5.04
CA SER A 45 -19.49 7.49 6.17
C SER A 45 -20.49 8.11 7.16
N ALA A 46 -21.81 7.99 6.92
CA ALA A 46 -22.84 8.44 7.86
C ALA A 46 -23.06 7.47 9.05
N ALA A 47 -22.29 6.38 9.13
CA ALA A 47 -22.34 5.40 10.22
C ALA A 47 -20.92 5.01 10.67
N THR A 48 -20.02 5.97 10.89
CA THR A 48 -18.70 5.65 11.43
C THR A 48 -18.70 5.78 12.94
N LEU A 49 -18.64 4.60 13.59
CA LEU A 49 -17.96 4.44 14.87
C LEU A 49 -16.55 5.05 14.77
N PRO A 50 -15.96 5.59 15.85
CA PRO A 50 -14.60 6.13 15.80
C PRO A 50 -13.66 5.02 15.30
N VAL A 51 -13.14 5.19 14.08
CA VAL A 51 -12.08 4.33 13.57
C VAL A 51 -10.91 4.53 14.54
N GLN A 52 -10.64 3.53 15.36
CA GLN A 52 -9.41 3.48 16.12
C GLN A 52 -8.29 3.58 15.07
N LYS A 53 -7.55 4.66 15.11
CA LYS A 53 -6.38 4.82 14.25
C LYS A 53 -5.40 3.74 14.68
N GLU A 54 -5.22 2.74 13.82
CA GLU A 54 -4.26 1.66 14.08
C GLU A 54 -2.90 2.28 14.34
N ASP A 55 -2.33 1.97 15.48
CA ASP A 55 -1.00 2.41 15.90
C ASP A 55 -0.04 1.22 15.76
N PHE A 56 1.04 1.40 15.01
CA PHE A 56 2.05 0.39 14.77
C PHE A 56 3.33 0.65 15.59
N ALA A 57 3.23 1.39 16.70
CA ALA A 57 4.34 1.62 17.59
C ALA A 57 4.98 0.30 18.05
N GLY A 58 6.30 0.21 17.93
CA GLY A 58 7.06 -1.01 18.24
C GLY A 58 7.05 -2.07 17.13
N ARG A 59 6.30 -1.89 16.04
CA ARG A 59 6.33 -2.79 14.89
C ARG A 59 7.43 -2.37 13.92
N ARG A 60 8.15 -3.35 13.37
CA ARG A 60 9.19 -3.16 12.37
C ARG A 60 8.84 -3.85 11.08
N ILE A 61 8.85 -3.10 9.99
CA ILE A 61 8.43 -3.54 8.66
C ILE A 61 9.60 -3.46 7.70
N LEU A 62 9.87 -4.56 6.98
CA LEU A 62 10.78 -4.57 5.84
C LEU A 62 9.99 -4.17 4.60
N LEU A 63 10.29 -2.99 4.06
CA LEU A 63 9.68 -2.45 2.85
C LEU A 63 10.61 -2.66 1.65
N VAL A 64 10.13 -3.37 0.63
CA VAL A 64 10.93 -3.75 -0.55
C VAL A 64 10.28 -3.16 -1.80
N GLU A 65 10.95 -2.21 -2.42
CA GLU A 65 10.46 -1.43 -3.56
C GLU A 65 11.67 -0.89 -4.33
N ASP A 66 11.69 -1.01 -5.65
CA ASP A 66 12.79 -0.53 -6.49
C ASP A 66 12.64 0.94 -6.92
N ASN A 67 11.42 1.46 -6.89
CA ASN A 67 11.15 2.86 -7.21
C ASN A 67 11.25 3.74 -5.97
N GLU A 68 12.20 4.69 -5.96
CA GLU A 68 12.45 5.57 -4.82
C GLU A 68 11.22 6.38 -4.38
N ILE A 69 10.38 6.83 -5.33
CA ILE A 69 9.18 7.61 -5.02
C ILE A 69 8.15 6.72 -4.31
N ASN A 70 7.93 5.51 -4.82
CA ASN A 70 7.00 4.56 -4.19
C ASN A 70 7.50 4.13 -2.80
N MET A 71 8.81 3.91 -2.67
CA MET A 71 9.47 3.61 -1.40
C MET A 71 9.19 4.71 -0.38
N GLU A 72 9.39 5.97 -0.75
CA GLU A 72 9.19 7.11 0.15
C GLU A 72 7.72 7.30 0.53
N ILE A 73 6.80 7.12 -0.42
CA ILE A 73 5.35 7.18 -0.14
C ILE A 73 4.95 6.09 0.85
N ALA A 74 5.33 4.84 0.59
CA ALA A 74 4.97 3.73 1.46
C ALA A 74 5.62 3.86 2.86
N ARG A 75 6.87 4.30 2.92
CA ARG A 75 7.58 4.60 4.17
C ARG A 75 6.84 5.65 4.99
N THR A 76 6.52 6.79 4.37
CA THR A 76 5.80 7.89 5.02
C THR A 76 4.46 7.43 5.60
N LEU A 77 3.70 6.61 4.86
CA LEU A 77 2.44 6.05 5.34
C LEU A 77 2.62 5.18 6.59
N LEU A 78 3.64 4.31 6.60
CA LEU A 78 3.91 3.41 7.72
C LEU A 78 4.41 4.17 8.96
N GLU A 79 5.36 5.11 8.77
CA GLU A 79 5.90 5.95 9.83
C GLU A 79 4.84 6.90 10.42
N PHE A 80 3.86 7.33 9.63
CA PHE A 80 2.70 8.09 10.11
C PHE A 80 1.85 7.30 11.13
N ARG A 81 1.98 5.98 11.14
CA ARG A 81 1.38 5.07 12.13
C ARG A 81 2.40 4.55 13.15
N ASN A 82 3.52 5.23 13.31
CA ASN A 82 4.58 4.92 14.27
C ASN A 82 5.31 3.58 14.03
N ALA A 83 5.22 2.98 12.84
CA ALA A 83 6.02 1.82 12.50
C ALA A 83 7.49 2.22 12.26
N SER A 84 8.41 1.30 12.58
CA SER A 84 9.81 1.39 12.12
C SER A 84 9.93 0.72 10.75
N VAL A 85 10.60 1.38 9.79
CA VAL A 85 10.69 0.89 8.41
C VAL A 85 12.12 0.76 7.95
N ASP A 86 12.53 -0.46 7.59
CA ASP A 86 13.79 -0.73 6.91
C ASP A 86 13.51 -0.93 5.40
N GLY A 87 14.25 -0.25 4.54
CA GLY A 87 14.03 -0.27 3.08
C GLY A 87 15.04 -1.13 2.34
N ALA A 88 14.57 -1.93 1.38
CA ALA A 88 15.38 -2.66 0.43
C ALA A 88 14.96 -2.30 -1.01
N CYS A 89 15.91 -2.08 -1.91
CA CYS A 89 15.64 -1.64 -3.28
C CYS A 89 15.49 -2.79 -4.29
N ASN A 90 15.60 -4.04 -3.86
CA ASN A 90 15.36 -5.24 -4.66
C ASN A 90 15.23 -6.48 -3.76
N GLY A 91 14.78 -7.60 -4.35
CA GLY A 91 14.57 -8.83 -3.61
C GLY A 91 15.83 -9.43 -3.00
N GLN A 92 16.99 -9.28 -3.66
CA GLN A 92 18.26 -9.81 -3.14
C GLN A 92 18.67 -9.10 -1.85
N GLN A 93 18.57 -7.78 -1.83
CA GLN A 93 18.84 -6.98 -0.63
C GLN A 93 17.86 -7.33 0.50
N ALA A 94 16.57 -7.51 0.17
CA ALA A 94 15.57 -7.93 1.16
C ALA A 94 15.90 -9.27 1.81
N VAL A 95 16.29 -10.27 1.02
CA VAL A 95 16.70 -11.59 1.53
C VAL A 95 17.92 -11.47 2.44
N GLU A 96 18.92 -10.67 2.07
CA GLU A 96 20.13 -10.48 2.87
C GLU A 96 19.84 -9.75 4.19
N MET A 97 19.02 -8.68 4.14
CA MET A 97 18.58 -7.96 5.34
C MET A 97 17.80 -8.88 6.28
N PHE A 98 16.88 -9.68 5.74
CA PHE A 98 16.12 -10.64 6.54
C PHE A 98 17.02 -11.73 7.15
N ARG A 99 17.97 -12.27 6.37
CA ARG A 99 18.92 -13.30 6.82
C ARG A 99 19.83 -12.81 7.93
N SER A 100 20.37 -11.59 7.81
CA SER A 100 21.32 -11.00 8.75
C SER A 100 20.67 -10.38 9.99
N SER A 101 19.35 -10.17 9.98
CA SER A 101 18.62 -9.63 11.12
C SER A 101 18.47 -10.64 12.26
N PRO A 102 18.30 -10.19 13.51
CA PRO A 102 17.89 -11.06 14.60
C PRO A 102 16.58 -11.78 14.31
N GLN A 103 16.36 -12.93 14.93
CA GLN A 103 15.09 -13.66 14.79
C GLN A 103 13.92 -12.80 15.33
N ASN A 104 12.77 -12.82 14.62
CA ASN A 104 11.59 -12.00 14.90
C ASN A 104 11.85 -10.47 14.85
N HIS A 105 12.86 -10.04 14.09
CA HIS A 105 13.17 -8.63 13.92
C HIS A 105 12.10 -7.89 13.12
N TYR A 106 11.54 -8.54 12.11
CA TYR A 106 10.48 -7.97 11.27
C TYR A 106 9.12 -8.56 11.61
N ASP A 107 8.14 -7.70 11.87
CA ASP A 107 6.74 -8.07 12.12
C ASP A 107 5.97 -8.32 10.81
N ALA A 108 6.40 -7.69 9.71
CA ALA A 108 5.86 -7.91 8.37
C ALA A 108 6.88 -7.51 7.29
N VAL A 109 6.66 -8.02 6.08
CA VAL A 109 7.37 -7.63 4.87
C VAL A 109 6.37 -7.11 3.85
N LEU A 110 6.57 -5.89 3.35
CA LEU A 110 5.87 -5.37 2.17
C LEU A 110 6.80 -5.56 0.96
N MET A 111 6.39 -6.38 0.01
CA MET A 111 7.22 -6.85 -1.09
C MET A 111 6.64 -6.45 -2.44
N ASP A 112 7.31 -5.58 -3.18
CA ASP A 112 6.97 -5.40 -4.60
C ASP A 112 7.19 -6.72 -5.35
N VAL A 113 6.22 -7.08 -6.18
CA VAL A 113 6.29 -8.29 -6.99
C VAL A 113 7.28 -8.13 -8.15
N ARG A 114 7.35 -6.94 -8.75
CA ARG A 114 8.15 -6.69 -9.96
C ARG A 114 9.32 -5.76 -9.69
N MET A 115 10.49 -6.34 -9.52
CA MET A 115 11.73 -5.60 -9.30
C MET A 115 12.88 -6.17 -10.13
N PRO A 116 13.88 -5.35 -10.48
CA PRO A 116 15.11 -5.82 -11.12
C PRO A 116 15.96 -6.66 -10.14
N VAL A 117 16.95 -7.36 -10.67
CA VAL A 117 17.93 -8.20 -9.96
C VAL A 117 17.28 -9.47 -9.39
N MET A 118 16.33 -9.35 -8.48
CA MET A 118 15.52 -10.43 -7.91
C MET A 118 14.10 -9.92 -7.69
N ASP A 119 13.13 -10.56 -8.32
CA ASP A 119 11.72 -10.25 -8.16
C ASP A 119 11.18 -10.66 -6.78
N GLY A 120 10.00 -10.13 -6.41
CA GLY A 120 9.42 -10.39 -5.10
C GLY A 120 9.00 -11.85 -4.88
N ILE A 121 8.68 -12.57 -5.95
CA ILE A 121 8.31 -14.00 -5.87
C ILE A 121 9.55 -14.82 -5.49
N ALA A 122 10.65 -14.63 -6.21
CA ALA A 122 11.92 -15.29 -5.92
C ALA A 122 12.45 -14.91 -4.52
N ALA A 123 12.36 -13.63 -4.15
CA ALA A 123 12.73 -13.16 -2.82
C ALA A 123 11.91 -13.81 -1.71
N THR A 124 10.59 -13.93 -1.90
CA THR A 124 9.70 -14.60 -0.94
C THR A 124 10.07 -16.06 -0.79
N GLN A 125 10.29 -16.79 -1.88
CA GLN A 125 10.73 -18.18 -1.83
C GLN A 125 12.07 -18.34 -1.09
N ALA A 126 13.01 -17.43 -1.37
CA ALA A 126 14.31 -17.44 -0.69
C ALA A 126 14.18 -17.16 0.82
N ILE A 127 13.34 -16.20 1.23
CA ILE A 127 13.05 -15.92 2.65
C ILE A 127 12.41 -17.16 3.29
N ARG A 128 11.38 -17.74 2.68
CA ARG A 128 10.68 -18.93 3.18
C ARG A 128 11.59 -20.18 3.30
N GLY A 129 12.64 -20.25 2.49
CA GLY A 129 13.64 -21.31 2.50
C GLY A 129 14.76 -21.13 3.52
N LEU A 130 14.80 -20.03 4.27
CA LEU A 130 15.82 -19.85 5.31
C LEU A 130 15.57 -20.76 6.50
N ASP A 131 16.65 -21.33 7.05
CA ASP A 131 16.59 -22.18 8.25
C ASP A 131 16.44 -21.33 9.53
N ARG A 132 15.24 -20.72 9.68
CA ARG A 132 14.86 -19.91 10.85
C ARG A 132 13.34 -19.91 11.01
N ALA A 133 12.88 -20.00 12.25
CA ALA A 133 11.46 -20.18 12.55
C ALA A 133 10.56 -19.04 12.06
N ASP A 134 11.01 -17.78 12.17
CA ASP A 134 10.26 -16.61 11.74
C ASP A 134 10.15 -16.48 10.21
N ALA A 135 11.08 -17.07 9.44
CA ALA A 135 11.01 -17.07 7.99
C ALA A 135 9.76 -17.80 7.45
N ALA A 136 9.27 -18.81 8.16
CA ALA A 136 8.06 -19.52 7.80
C ALA A 136 6.77 -18.75 8.15
N THR A 137 6.82 -17.88 9.16
CA THR A 137 5.63 -17.28 9.79
C THR A 137 5.45 -15.78 9.53
N VAL A 138 6.54 -15.04 9.24
CA VAL A 138 6.45 -13.59 8.99
C VAL A 138 5.45 -13.30 7.87
N PRO A 139 4.49 -12.39 8.09
CA PRO A 139 3.57 -11.98 7.03
C PRO A 139 4.33 -11.30 5.89
N ILE A 140 4.14 -11.76 4.65
CA ILE A 140 4.66 -11.15 3.44
C ILE A 140 3.48 -10.70 2.60
N LEU A 141 3.32 -9.38 2.44
CA LEU A 141 2.25 -8.76 1.67
C LEU A 141 2.83 -8.31 0.32
N ALA A 142 2.28 -8.84 -0.76
CA ALA A 142 2.64 -8.46 -2.12
C ALA A 142 2.11 -7.05 -2.45
N MET A 143 2.94 -6.20 -3.02
CA MET A 143 2.54 -4.94 -3.66
C MET A 143 2.58 -5.14 -5.17
N THR A 144 1.47 -4.94 -5.88
CA THR A 144 1.39 -5.23 -7.32
C THR A 144 0.61 -4.16 -8.09
N ALA A 145 1.10 -3.79 -9.27
CA ALA A 145 0.38 -2.92 -10.20
C ALA A 145 -0.82 -3.63 -10.86
N ASN A 146 -0.81 -4.96 -10.92
CA ASN A 146 -1.84 -5.77 -11.55
C ASN A 146 -2.30 -6.87 -10.60
N ALA A 147 -3.59 -6.87 -10.28
CA ALA A 147 -4.24 -7.90 -9.47
C ALA A 147 -4.92 -8.97 -10.36
N PHE A 148 -4.23 -9.45 -11.43
CA PHE A 148 -4.76 -10.56 -12.20
C PHE A 148 -4.72 -11.86 -11.38
N ALA A 149 -5.73 -12.69 -11.54
CA ALA A 149 -5.89 -13.92 -10.78
C ALA A 149 -4.65 -14.85 -10.87
N GLU A 150 -3.98 -14.88 -12.01
CA GLU A 150 -2.76 -15.68 -12.22
C GLU A 150 -1.56 -15.17 -11.40
N ASP A 151 -1.37 -13.84 -11.31
CA ASP A 151 -0.29 -13.24 -10.53
C ASP A 151 -0.53 -13.43 -9.03
N ILE A 152 -1.78 -13.34 -8.60
CA ILE A 152 -2.20 -13.61 -7.22
C ILE A 152 -1.91 -15.07 -6.84
N GLU A 153 -2.26 -16.02 -7.72
CA GLU A 153 -2.03 -17.44 -7.45
C GLU A 153 -0.53 -17.78 -7.39
N ARG A 154 0.28 -17.18 -8.28
CA ARG A 154 1.74 -17.36 -8.26
C ARG A 154 2.37 -16.83 -6.98
N SER A 155 2.01 -15.65 -6.55
CA SER A 155 2.52 -15.04 -5.30
C SER A 155 2.11 -15.86 -4.09
N ARG A 156 0.88 -16.36 -4.05
CA ARG A 156 0.38 -17.22 -2.98
C ARG A 156 1.14 -18.55 -2.92
N LYS A 157 1.40 -19.18 -4.07
CA LYS A 157 2.23 -20.39 -4.15
C LYS A 157 3.66 -20.17 -3.70
N ALA A 158 4.20 -18.97 -3.87
CA ALA A 158 5.51 -18.59 -3.37
C ALA A 158 5.56 -18.40 -1.84
N GLY A 159 4.40 -18.30 -1.17
CA GLY A 159 4.31 -18.11 0.27
C GLY A 159 3.98 -16.67 0.71
N MET A 160 3.50 -15.81 -0.20
CA MET A 160 2.95 -14.51 0.18
C MET A 160 1.57 -14.69 0.81
N ASN A 161 1.25 -13.87 1.82
CA ASN A 161 0.05 -13.99 2.62
C ASN A 161 -1.11 -13.14 2.09
N GLU A 162 -0.80 -11.99 1.50
CA GLU A 162 -1.81 -10.99 1.12
C GLU A 162 -1.35 -10.19 -0.11
N HIS A 163 -2.27 -9.42 -0.72
CA HIS A 163 -2.00 -8.59 -1.89
C HIS A 163 -2.53 -7.17 -1.67
N LEU A 164 -1.69 -6.20 -2.01
CA LEU A 164 -1.99 -4.77 -2.03
C LEU A 164 -1.85 -4.26 -3.46
N ALA A 165 -2.89 -3.67 -4.00
CA ALA A 165 -2.83 -3.05 -5.31
C ALA A 165 -2.08 -1.71 -5.24
N LYS A 166 -1.23 -1.42 -6.21
CA LYS A 166 -0.63 -0.10 -6.43
C LYS A 166 -1.57 0.76 -7.30
N PRO A 167 -1.78 2.05 -7.02
CA PRO A 167 -1.19 2.82 -5.92
C PRO A 167 -1.71 2.37 -4.54
N ILE A 168 -0.80 2.33 -3.56
CA ILE A 168 -1.14 1.87 -2.20
C ILE A 168 -2.15 2.81 -1.56
N GLU A 169 -3.29 2.27 -1.20
CA GLU A 169 -4.34 2.99 -0.50
C GLU A 169 -4.13 2.89 1.02
N PRO A 170 -3.96 4.03 1.75
CA PRO A 170 -3.57 4.01 3.15
C PRO A 170 -4.49 3.15 4.04
N GLU A 171 -5.80 3.32 3.91
CA GLU A 171 -6.78 2.60 4.72
C GLU A 171 -6.69 1.07 4.52
N THR A 172 -6.49 0.65 3.26
CA THR A 172 -6.31 -0.76 2.92
C THR A 172 -5.01 -1.31 3.49
N LEU A 173 -3.89 -0.57 3.36
CA LEU A 173 -2.59 -0.94 3.91
C LEU A 173 -2.69 -1.17 5.43
N TYR A 174 -3.25 -0.18 6.15
CA TYR A 174 -3.35 -0.26 7.60
C TYR A 174 -4.25 -1.40 8.07
N ALA A 175 -5.42 -1.56 7.48
CA ALA A 175 -6.34 -2.64 7.83
C ALA A 175 -5.73 -4.03 7.62
N ARG A 176 -4.97 -4.22 6.52
CA ARG A 176 -4.29 -5.49 6.24
C ARG A 176 -3.17 -5.77 7.24
N LEU A 177 -2.29 -4.79 7.50
CA LEU A 177 -1.21 -4.95 8.49
C LEU A 177 -1.76 -5.22 9.90
N ALA A 178 -2.77 -4.46 10.33
CA ALA A 178 -3.39 -4.63 11.64
C ALA A 178 -3.95 -6.03 11.87
N SER A 179 -4.41 -6.72 10.82
CA SER A 179 -4.90 -8.10 10.92
C SER A 179 -3.82 -9.10 11.34
N TYR A 180 -2.54 -8.77 11.07
CA TYR A 180 -1.38 -9.60 11.41
C TYR A 180 -0.70 -9.20 12.73
N PHE A 181 -0.94 -8.00 13.25
CA PHE A 181 -0.30 -7.48 14.46
C PHE A 181 -1.11 -7.73 15.76
N ARG A 182 -2.09 -8.60 15.69
CA ARG A 182 -2.92 -8.98 16.85
C ARG A 182 -2.20 -9.92 17.80
#